data_26910fe40ce8b9df2844bb2155e66f90
#
_entry.id   26910fe40ce8b9df2844bb2155e66f90
#
_cell.length_a   1.000
_cell.length_b   1.000
_cell.length_c   1.000
_cell.angle_alpha   90.00
_cell.angle_beta   90.00
_cell.angle_gamma   90.00
#
_symmetry.space_group_name_H-M   'P 1'
#
loop_
_entity.id
_entity.type
_entity.pdbx_description
1 polymer ?
#
loop_
_entity_poly.entity_id
_entity_poly.type
_entity_poly.pdbx_seq_one_letter_code
_entity_poly.pdbx_strand_id
1 'polypeptide(L)'
;MSTIKELYAYRQMIFSLVKKDLRGRYKGSVLGFLWTFINPLFQLIVYTIVFSKILRNDVDRYYLYLFVALIPWIFFSSSITVGAASIISQKDLVKKIYFPRMVIPISYVTSCFVNMLLCFIVIFAVIIVTGAGINFVAVLTLPIIMIVEYIFALGMAMIASAVTVYFRDLEHILGIVAMAWMYLTPVVYSKSIVPEKYLPLFNLNPMTHIIDCYRTVLYEKQVPDLTALLWAAGLGVFFLVFGAFVFNKLQRHFAEEL
;
A
#
# COMPACT_ATOMS: atom_id res chain seq x y z
N MET A 1 -22.01 19.04 -9.44
CA MET A 1 -21.59 18.89 -8.02
C MET A 1 -20.11 18.57 -8.00
N SER A 2 -19.33 19.07 -7.03
CA SER A 2 -17.92 18.69 -6.96
C SER A 2 -17.81 17.19 -6.61
N THR A 3 -16.94 16.46 -7.27
CA THR A 3 -16.71 15.01 -7.07
C THR A 3 -16.57 14.65 -5.58
N ILE A 4 -15.96 15.53 -4.78
CA ILE A 4 -15.76 15.34 -3.34
C ILE A 4 -17.10 15.33 -2.58
N LYS A 5 -18.05 16.26 -2.90
CA LYS A 5 -19.39 16.28 -2.26
C LYS A 5 -20.18 15.03 -2.57
N GLU A 6 -20.03 14.54 -3.79
CA GLU A 6 -20.69 13.32 -4.24
C GLU A 6 -20.11 12.10 -3.50
N LEU A 7 -18.79 11.95 -3.42
CA LEU A 7 -18.15 10.88 -2.65
C LEU A 7 -18.53 10.92 -1.17
N TYR A 8 -18.65 12.11 -0.57
CA TYR A 8 -19.10 12.25 0.82
C TYR A 8 -20.54 11.78 1.02
N ALA A 9 -21.42 12.03 0.06
CA ALA A 9 -22.81 11.52 0.10
C ALA A 9 -22.84 9.97 0.09
N TYR A 10 -21.89 9.31 -0.61
CA TYR A 10 -21.79 7.85 -0.69
C TYR A 10 -20.85 7.22 0.36
N ARG A 11 -20.45 7.95 1.41
CA ARG A 11 -19.53 7.44 2.45
C ARG A 11 -20.01 6.15 3.13
N GLN A 12 -21.33 5.97 3.31
CA GLN A 12 -21.89 4.74 3.88
C GLN A 12 -21.71 3.54 2.95
N MET A 13 -21.78 3.76 1.64
CA MET A 13 -21.49 2.73 0.65
C MET A 13 -20.00 2.33 0.68
N ILE A 14 -19.08 3.32 0.76
CA ILE A 14 -17.65 3.06 0.93
C ILE A 14 -17.41 2.18 2.16
N PHE A 15 -17.98 2.57 3.30
CA PHE A 15 -17.84 1.81 4.55
C PHE A 15 -18.40 0.39 4.44
N SER A 16 -19.54 0.22 3.78
CA SER A 16 -20.16 -1.10 3.58
C SER A 16 -19.33 -2.00 2.67
N LEU A 17 -18.75 -1.45 1.61
CA LEU A 17 -17.84 -2.18 0.71
C LEU A 17 -16.54 -2.57 1.41
N VAL A 18 -15.93 -1.67 2.20
CA VAL A 18 -14.76 -1.98 3.03
C VAL A 18 -15.06 -3.14 3.99
N LYS A 19 -16.19 -3.05 4.69
CA LYS A 19 -16.61 -4.12 5.62
C LYS A 19 -16.88 -5.44 4.90
N LYS A 20 -17.51 -5.39 3.72
CA LYS A 20 -17.75 -6.56 2.87
C LYS A 20 -16.43 -7.20 2.45
N ASP A 21 -15.45 -6.41 1.97
CA ASP A 21 -14.15 -6.89 1.51
C ASP A 21 -13.37 -7.53 2.67
N LEU A 22 -13.21 -6.83 3.80
CA LEU A 22 -12.52 -7.34 4.97
C LEU A 22 -13.11 -8.65 5.50
N ARG A 23 -14.45 -8.77 5.50
CA ARG A 23 -15.13 -10.02 5.91
C ARG A 23 -15.00 -11.12 4.85
N GLY A 24 -14.99 -10.73 3.57
CA GLY A 24 -14.94 -11.65 2.44
C GLY A 24 -13.60 -12.34 2.26
N ARG A 25 -12.49 -11.66 2.61
CA ARG A 25 -11.11 -12.16 2.39
C ARG A 25 -10.85 -13.54 2.98
N TYR A 26 -11.47 -13.84 4.12
CA TYR A 26 -11.17 -15.05 4.88
C TYR A 26 -12.43 -15.88 5.19
N LYS A 27 -13.55 -15.59 4.54
CA LYS A 27 -14.80 -16.32 4.72
C LYS A 27 -14.64 -17.77 4.29
N GLY A 28 -14.98 -18.70 5.19
CA GLY A 28 -14.85 -20.14 4.95
C GLY A 28 -13.48 -20.74 5.26
N SER A 29 -12.50 -19.93 5.67
CA SER A 29 -11.20 -20.43 6.12
C SER A 29 -11.21 -20.80 7.60
N VAL A 30 -10.49 -21.87 7.98
CA VAL A 30 -10.35 -22.34 9.36
C VAL A 30 -9.71 -21.28 10.25
N LEU A 31 -8.67 -20.59 9.76
CA LEU A 31 -7.96 -19.55 10.50
C LEU A 31 -8.61 -18.17 10.36
N GLY A 32 -9.57 -18.02 9.41
CA GLY A 32 -10.33 -16.80 9.23
C GLY A 32 -9.47 -15.54 9.21
N PHE A 33 -9.84 -14.58 10.04
CA PHE A 33 -9.17 -13.27 10.14
C PHE A 33 -7.69 -13.33 10.57
N LEU A 34 -7.24 -14.42 11.19
CA LEU A 34 -5.84 -14.58 11.59
C LEU A 34 -4.87 -14.57 10.40
N TRP A 35 -5.32 -14.90 9.21
CA TRP A 35 -4.51 -14.82 8.00
C TRP A 35 -3.98 -13.41 7.70
N THR A 36 -4.69 -12.38 8.17
CA THR A 36 -4.23 -10.98 8.11
C THR A 36 -2.82 -10.81 8.69
N PHE A 37 -2.53 -11.53 9.77
CA PHE A 37 -1.26 -11.45 10.50
C PHE A 37 -0.29 -12.55 10.08
N ILE A 38 -0.81 -13.76 9.84
CA ILE A 38 -0.02 -14.95 9.54
C ILE A 38 0.75 -14.78 8.22
N ASN A 39 0.11 -14.28 7.17
CA ASN A 39 0.78 -14.10 5.86
C ASN A 39 1.99 -13.16 5.94
N PRO A 40 1.91 -11.94 6.49
CA PRO A 40 3.07 -11.08 6.67
C PRO A 40 4.14 -11.67 7.58
N LEU A 41 3.74 -12.40 8.64
CA LEU A 41 4.68 -13.06 9.53
C LEU A 41 5.45 -14.20 8.84
N PHE A 42 4.80 -15.01 8.03
CA PHE A 42 5.51 -16.03 7.22
C PHE A 42 6.48 -15.40 6.24
N GLN A 43 6.09 -14.33 5.55
CA GLN A 43 7.00 -13.60 4.66
C GLN A 43 8.20 -13.04 5.44
N LEU A 44 7.95 -12.45 6.63
CA LEU A 44 9.00 -11.96 7.51
C LEU A 44 9.98 -13.09 7.88
N ILE A 45 9.48 -14.26 8.29
CA ILE A 45 10.31 -15.41 8.65
C ILE A 45 11.18 -15.85 7.47
N VAL A 46 10.58 -16.05 6.29
CA VAL A 46 11.30 -16.50 5.09
C VAL A 46 12.38 -15.50 4.70
N TYR A 47 12.04 -14.23 4.59
CA TYR A 47 13.00 -13.20 4.21
C TYR A 47 14.09 -13.01 5.27
N THR A 48 13.75 -13.09 6.56
CA THR A 48 14.75 -13.01 7.64
C THR A 48 15.74 -14.17 7.55
N ILE A 49 15.29 -15.39 7.31
CA ILE A 49 16.19 -16.54 7.15
C ILE A 49 17.10 -16.33 5.94
N VAL A 50 16.54 -15.96 4.79
CA VAL A 50 17.32 -15.78 3.56
C VAL A 50 18.34 -14.64 3.69
N PHE A 51 17.91 -13.45 4.07
CA PHE A 51 18.76 -12.25 4.04
C PHE A 51 19.67 -12.14 5.25
N SER A 52 19.25 -12.58 6.44
CA SER A 52 20.09 -12.51 7.64
C SER A 52 21.04 -13.70 7.78
N LYS A 53 20.57 -14.95 7.55
CA LYS A 53 21.37 -16.13 7.78
C LYS A 53 22.12 -16.63 6.55
N ILE A 54 21.49 -16.62 5.37
CA ILE A 54 22.11 -17.12 4.14
C ILE A 54 22.98 -16.07 3.50
N LEU A 55 22.45 -14.85 3.29
CA LEU A 55 23.18 -13.73 2.65
C LEU A 55 24.03 -12.91 3.63
N ARG A 56 24.01 -13.25 4.93
CA ARG A 56 24.83 -12.64 6.00
C ARG A 56 24.76 -11.11 6.00
N ASN A 57 23.54 -10.56 5.94
CA ASN A 57 23.33 -9.12 6.02
C ASN A 57 23.67 -8.64 7.43
N ASP A 58 24.58 -7.66 7.56
CA ASP A 58 25.10 -7.12 8.84
C ASP A 58 24.15 -6.11 9.51
N VAL A 59 22.91 -5.95 9.03
CA VAL A 59 21.93 -5.06 9.65
C VAL A 59 21.49 -5.63 11.00
N ASP A 60 21.71 -4.86 12.07
CA ASP A 60 21.26 -5.25 13.42
C ASP A 60 19.74 -5.44 13.42
N ARG A 61 19.29 -6.44 14.17
CA ARG A 61 17.84 -6.76 14.27
C ARG A 61 17.13 -6.75 12.91
N TYR A 62 17.72 -7.39 11.91
CA TYR A 62 17.24 -7.39 10.52
C TYR A 62 15.72 -7.71 10.40
N TYR A 63 15.17 -8.58 11.25
CA TYR A 63 13.74 -8.88 11.28
C TYR A 63 12.89 -7.63 11.51
N LEU A 64 13.32 -6.71 12.39
CA LEU A 64 12.60 -5.45 12.63
C LEU A 64 12.78 -4.49 11.46
N TYR A 65 14.02 -4.33 10.99
CA TYR A 65 14.35 -3.53 9.81
C TYR A 65 13.49 -3.90 8.59
N LEU A 66 13.33 -5.21 8.36
CA LEU A 66 12.51 -5.73 7.28
C LEU A 66 11.01 -5.53 7.54
N PHE A 67 10.51 -5.85 8.73
CA PHE A 67 9.07 -5.87 9.01
C PHE A 67 8.46 -4.48 8.88
N VAL A 68 9.18 -3.46 9.32
CA VAL A 68 8.77 -2.03 9.22
C VAL A 68 8.60 -1.57 7.78
N ALA A 69 9.38 -2.14 6.85
CA ALA A 69 9.32 -1.83 5.43
C ALA A 69 8.34 -2.73 4.66
N LEU A 70 8.24 -4.00 5.08
CA LEU A 70 7.44 -5.01 4.39
C LEU A 70 5.93 -4.73 4.49
N ILE A 71 5.44 -4.30 5.66
CA ILE A 71 4.02 -4.04 5.87
C ILE A 71 3.51 -2.89 4.98
N PRO A 72 4.14 -1.70 4.94
CA PRO A 72 3.80 -0.66 3.98
C PRO A 72 3.88 -1.15 2.54
N TRP A 73 4.93 -1.89 2.19
CA TRP A 73 5.06 -2.45 0.85
C TRP A 73 3.90 -3.38 0.47
N ILE A 74 3.45 -4.26 1.38
CA ILE A 74 2.30 -5.14 1.16
C ILE A 74 1.03 -4.31 0.93
N PHE A 75 0.83 -3.25 1.71
CA PHE A 75 -0.29 -2.34 1.50
C PHE A 75 -0.25 -1.70 0.11
N PHE A 76 0.86 -1.12 -0.29
CA PHE A 76 1.01 -0.47 -1.58
C PHE A 76 0.80 -1.45 -2.74
N SER A 77 1.49 -2.59 -2.74
CA SER A 77 1.38 -3.59 -3.80
C SER A 77 -0.03 -4.19 -3.91
N SER A 78 -0.66 -4.51 -2.77
CA SER A 78 -2.03 -5.01 -2.73
C SER A 78 -3.03 -3.95 -3.20
N SER A 79 -2.82 -2.67 -2.87
CA SER A 79 -3.69 -1.58 -3.32
C SER A 79 -3.70 -1.45 -4.84
N ILE A 80 -2.56 -1.65 -5.50
CA ILE A 80 -2.47 -1.59 -6.96
C ILE A 80 -3.05 -2.85 -7.60
N THR A 81 -2.66 -4.04 -7.15
CA THR A 81 -3.05 -5.31 -7.78
C THR A 81 -4.54 -5.63 -7.54
N VAL A 82 -5.01 -5.57 -6.29
CA VAL A 82 -6.43 -5.77 -5.96
C VAL A 82 -7.27 -4.60 -6.48
N GLY A 83 -6.73 -3.38 -6.40
CA GLY A 83 -7.35 -2.19 -6.96
C GLY A 83 -7.60 -2.29 -8.46
N ALA A 84 -6.67 -2.85 -9.22
CA ALA A 84 -6.80 -3.07 -10.67
C ALA A 84 -8.06 -3.88 -11.02
N ALA A 85 -8.27 -5.01 -10.34
CA ALA A 85 -9.42 -5.90 -10.56
C ALA A 85 -10.74 -5.35 -9.98
N SER A 86 -10.70 -4.29 -9.18
CA SER A 86 -11.81 -3.85 -8.34
C SER A 86 -13.10 -3.55 -9.11
N ILE A 87 -13.02 -2.86 -10.25
CA ILE A 87 -14.19 -2.51 -11.08
C ILE A 87 -14.78 -3.76 -11.73
N ILE A 88 -13.94 -4.64 -12.28
CA ILE A 88 -14.38 -5.87 -12.95
C ILE A 88 -15.05 -6.82 -11.95
N SER A 89 -14.50 -6.95 -10.74
CA SER A 89 -15.07 -7.80 -9.67
C SER A 89 -16.44 -7.32 -9.19
N GLN A 90 -16.79 -6.05 -9.39
CA GLN A 90 -18.07 -5.44 -9.02
C GLN A 90 -18.92 -5.07 -10.24
N LYS A 91 -18.71 -5.75 -11.40
CA LYS A 91 -19.42 -5.47 -12.67
C LYS A 91 -20.95 -5.41 -12.53
N ASP A 92 -21.54 -6.32 -11.75
CA ASP A 92 -22.98 -6.35 -11.51
C ASP A 92 -23.49 -5.11 -10.79
N LEU A 93 -22.69 -4.58 -9.84
CA LEU A 93 -23.01 -3.36 -9.13
C LEU A 93 -22.93 -2.16 -10.07
N VAL A 94 -21.87 -2.10 -10.89
CA VAL A 94 -21.64 -1.01 -11.87
C VAL A 94 -22.75 -0.95 -12.92
N LYS A 95 -23.28 -2.11 -13.36
CA LYS A 95 -24.35 -2.19 -14.37
C LYS A 95 -25.76 -1.92 -13.82
N LYS A 96 -26.01 -2.27 -12.56
CA LYS A 96 -27.39 -2.29 -12.01
C LYS A 96 -27.73 -1.05 -11.19
N ILE A 97 -26.75 -0.33 -10.64
CA ILE A 97 -26.98 0.77 -9.70
C ILE A 97 -26.19 2.00 -10.15
N TYR A 98 -26.86 3.17 -10.08
CA TYR A 98 -26.21 4.45 -10.34
C TYR A 98 -25.53 4.96 -9.08
N PHE A 99 -24.20 5.10 -9.12
CA PHE A 99 -23.36 5.69 -8.08
C PHE A 99 -22.01 6.16 -8.66
N PRO A 100 -21.24 7.02 -7.97
CA PRO A 100 -19.92 7.42 -8.41
C PRO A 100 -18.96 6.23 -8.40
N ARG A 101 -18.53 5.77 -9.58
CA ARG A 101 -17.73 4.54 -9.71
C ARG A 101 -16.39 4.57 -8.97
N MET A 102 -15.87 5.78 -8.68
CA MET A 102 -14.68 5.97 -7.83
C MET A 102 -14.83 5.38 -6.42
N VAL A 103 -16.05 5.21 -5.91
CA VAL A 103 -16.35 4.55 -4.63
C VAL A 103 -15.71 3.16 -4.56
N ILE A 104 -15.64 2.44 -5.69
CA ILE A 104 -15.11 1.08 -5.72
C ILE A 104 -13.60 1.05 -5.42
N PRO A 105 -12.70 1.67 -6.23
CA PRO A 105 -11.27 1.64 -5.93
C PRO A 105 -10.93 2.30 -4.57
N ILE A 106 -11.62 3.36 -4.18
CA ILE A 106 -11.46 3.97 -2.85
C ILE A 106 -11.74 2.93 -1.76
N SER A 107 -12.82 2.16 -1.87
CA SER A 107 -13.18 1.16 -0.87
C SER A 107 -12.14 0.04 -0.76
N TYR A 108 -11.62 -0.44 -1.90
CA TYR A 108 -10.60 -1.50 -1.90
C TYR A 108 -9.27 -1.02 -1.30
N VAL A 109 -8.79 0.17 -1.69
CA VAL A 109 -7.57 0.75 -1.11
C VAL A 109 -7.73 1.01 0.39
N THR A 110 -8.90 1.53 0.80
CA THR A 110 -9.21 1.72 2.23
C THR A 110 -9.23 0.40 3.00
N SER A 111 -9.74 -0.67 2.40
CA SER A 111 -9.72 -2.01 2.99
C SER A 111 -8.27 -2.52 3.17
N CYS A 112 -7.40 -2.33 2.19
CA CYS A 112 -5.97 -2.65 2.30
C CYS A 112 -5.29 -1.80 3.38
N PHE A 113 -5.65 -0.51 3.48
CA PHE A 113 -5.13 0.39 4.51
C PHE A 113 -5.53 -0.04 5.91
N VAL A 114 -6.79 -0.41 6.14
CA VAL A 114 -7.24 -0.96 7.43
C VAL A 114 -6.46 -2.23 7.78
N ASN A 115 -6.22 -3.11 6.80
CA ASN A 115 -5.40 -4.30 6.98
C ASN A 115 -3.96 -3.95 7.40
N MET A 116 -3.35 -2.94 6.79
CA MET A 116 -2.04 -2.41 7.17
C MET A 116 -2.04 -1.92 8.62
N LEU A 117 -3.04 -1.12 9.03
CA LEU A 117 -3.17 -0.63 10.40
C LEU A 117 -3.23 -1.76 11.43
N LEU A 118 -3.94 -2.84 11.10
CA LEU A 118 -3.98 -4.04 11.95
C LEU A 118 -2.60 -4.70 12.06
N CYS A 119 -1.85 -4.78 10.95
CA CYS A 119 -0.48 -5.32 10.96
C CYS A 119 0.49 -4.45 11.77
N PHE A 120 0.27 -3.13 11.84
CA PHE A 120 1.06 -2.24 12.69
C PHE A 120 0.93 -2.57 14.18
N ILE A 121 -0.20 -3.12 14.63
CA ILE A 121 -0.35 -3.62 16.00
C ILE A 121 0.70 -4.71 16.28
N VAL A 122 0.94 -5.60 15.30
CA VAL A 122 1.97 -6.64 15.42
C VAL A 122 3.37 -6.04 15.45
N ILE A 123 3.66 -5.03 14.60
CA ILE A 123 4.96 -4.33 14.62
C ILE A 123 5.23 -3.75 16.03
N PHE A 124 4.26 -3.03 16.59
CA PHE A 124 4.41 -2.47 17.93
C PHE A 124 4.56 -3.55 19.01
N ALA A 125 3.81 -4.66 18.92
CA ALA A 125 3.98 -5.79 19.81
C ALA A 125 5.40 -6.37 19.72
N VAL A 126 5.96 -6.54 18.52
CA VAL A 126 7.33 -7.01 18.32
C VAL A 126 8.34 -6.02 18.92
N ILE A 127 8.19 -4.71 18.71
CA ILE A 127 9.06 -3.67 19.27
C ILE A 127 9.07 -3.74 20.82
N ILE A 128 7.91 -3.91 21.44
CA ILE A 128 7.76 -3.98 22.90
C ILE A 128 8.41 -5.27 23.44
N VAL A 129 8.09 -6.43 22.86
CA VAL A 129 8.61 -7.74 23.30
C VAL A 129 10.11 -7.85 23.15
N THR A 130 10.67 -7.28 22.08
CA THR A 130 12.13 -7.32 21.83
C THR A 130 12.92 -6.24 22.57
N GLY A 131 12.23 -5.34 23.31
CA GLY A 131 12.87 -4.24 24.01
C GLY A 131 13.60 -3.27 23.07
N ALA A 132 13.16 -3.16 21.81
CA ALA A 132 13.80 -2.28 20.83
C ALA A 132 13.71 -0.80 21.21
N GLY A 133 12.73 -0.43 22.05
CA GLY A 133 12.46 0.96 22.47
C GLY A 133 11.65 1.75 21.43
N ILE A 134 10.98 2.79 21.91
CA ILE A 134 10.09 3.66 21.08
C ILE A 134 10.45 5.12 21.37
N ASN A 135 10.57 5.92 20.30
CA ASN A 135 10.59 7.37 20.40
C ASN A 135 9.18 7.91 20.14
N PHE A 136 8.49 8.36 21.17
CA PHE A 136 7.11 8.85 21.05
C PHE A 136 6.95 10.04 20.12
N VAL A 137 7.95 10.94 20.08
CA VAL A 137 7.91 12.11 19.18
C VAL A 137 7.98 11.66 17.72
N ALA A 138 8.85 10.69 17.41
CA ALA A 138 8.94 10.13 16.07
C ALA A 138 7.64 9.40 15.68
N VAL A 139 7.06 8.61 16.58
CA VAL A 139 5.81 7.86 16.32
C VAL A 139 4.63 8.77 16.00
N LEU A 140 4.57 9.99 16.54
CA LEU A 140 3.54 10.97 16.18
C LEU A 140 3.56 11.37 14.70
N THR A 141 4.65 11.13 13.98
CA THR A 141 4.74 11.40 12.53
C THR A 141 4.17 10.25 11.67
N LEU A 142 3.99 9.06 12.24
CA LEU A 142 3.47 7.88 11.49
C LEU A 142 2.15 8.14 10.78
N PRO A 143 1.12 8.76 11.39
CA PRO A 143 -0.13 9.03 10.69
C PRO A 143 0.06 9.86 9.42
N ILE A 144 1.01 10.79 9.42
CA ILE A 144 1.30 11.63 8.26
C ILE A 144 1.93 10.77 7.14
N ILE A 145 2.90 9.92 7.49
CA ILE A 145 3.55 9.00 6.53
C ILE A 145 2.50 8.06 5.93
N MET A 146 1.62 7.49 6.76
CA MET A 146 0.54 6.60 6.33
C MET A 146 -0.45 7.28 5.40
N ILE A 147 -0.79 8.55 5.65
CA ILE A 147 -1.66 9.34 4.76
C ILE A 147 -0.99 9.61 3.42
N VAL A 148 0.30 9.98 3.43
CA VAL A 148 1.07 10.19 2.18
C VAL A 148 1.10 8.92 1.34
N GLU A 149 1.37 7.79 1.97
CA GLU A 149 1.37 6.49 1.32
C GLU A 149 -0.03 6.13 0.76
N TYR A 150 -1.09 6.34 1.56
CA TYR A 150 -2.47 6.10 1.13
C TYR A 150 -2.84 6.93 -0.09
N ILE A 151 -2.48 8.22 -0.12
CA ILE A 151 -2.74 9.13 -1.24
C ILE A 151 -2.06 8.61 -2.51
N PHE A 152 -0.79 8.21 -2.41
CA PHE A 152 -0.04 7.67 -3.53
C PHE A 152 -0.64 6.34 -4.03
N ALA A 153 -0.89 5.40 -3.13
CA ALA A 153 -1.49 4.10 -3.44
C ALA A 153 -2.88 4.25 -4.10
N LEU A 154 -3.71 5.18 -3.61
CA LEU A 154 -5.02 5.46 -4.18
C LEU A 154 -4.93 6.00 -5.59
N GLY A 155 -4.02 6.94 -5.86
CA GLY A 155 -3.79 7.48 -7.20
C GLY A 155 -3.41 6.38 -8.20
N MET A 156 -2.47 5.53 -7.82
CA MET A 156 -2.05 4.39 -8.64
C MET A 156 -3.16 3.36 -8.85
N ALA A 157 -3.93 3.04 -7.81
CA ALA A 157 -5.05 2.12 -7.90
C ALA A 157 -6.18 2.65 -8.79
N MET A 158 -6.45 3.96 -8.80
CA MET A 158 -7.42 4.59 -9.71
C MET A 158 -6.99 4.43 -11.17
N ILE A 159 -5.70 4.66 -11.48
CA ILE A 159 -5.18 4.44 -12.83
C ILE A 159 -5.33 2.97 -13.22
N ALA A 160 -4.82 2.07 -12.36
CA ALA A 160 -4.84 0.64 -12.59
C ALA A 160 -6.25 0.13 -12.83
N SER A 161 -7.20 0.47 -11.95
CA SER A 161 -8.59 0.01 -12.05
C SER A 161 -9.30 0.51 -13.30
N ALA A 162 -9.04 1.75 -13.73
CA ALA A 162 -9.66 2.30 -14.91
C ALA A 162 -9.11 1.65 -16.20
N VAL A 163 -7.81 1.42 -16.28
CA VAL A 163 -7.17 0.81 -17.47
C VAL A 163 -7.47 -0.68 -17.56
N THR A 164 -7.57 -1.39 -16.44
CA THR A 164 -7.86 -2.84 -16.41
C THR A 164 -9.24 -3.16 -17.00
N VAL A 165 -10.22 -2.25 -16.95
CA VAL A 165 -11.52 -2.47 -17.59
C VAL A 165 -11.39 -2.68 -19.10
N TYR A 166 -10.47 -1.96 -19.75
CA TYR A 166 -10.19 -2.06 -21.19
C TYR A 166 -9.14 -3.11 -21.53
N PHE A 167 -8.19 -3.29 -20.63
CA PHE A 167 -7.05 -4.19 -20.83
C PHE A 167 -6.92 -5.12 -19.63
N ARG A 168 -7.62 -6.26 -19.67
CA ARG A 168 -7.74 -7.22 -18.54
C ARG A 168 -6.42 -7.84 -18.13
N ASP A 169 -5.49 -8.04 -19.07
CA ASP A 169 -4.17 -8.62 -18.80
C ASP A 169 -3.30 -7.73 -17.90
N LEU A 170 -3.67 -6.45 -17.75
CA LEU A 170 -2.98 -5.53 -16.85
C LEU A 170 -2.95 -6.02 -15.40
N GLU A 171 -3.98 -6.74 -14.94
CA GLU A 171 -4.00 -7.35 -13.60
C GLU A 171 -2.79 -8.27 -13.37
N HIS A 172 -2.50 -9.14 -14.35
CA HIS A 172 -1.35 -10.05 -14.27
C HIS A 172 -0.02 -9.30 -14.42
N ILE A 173 0.05 -8.34 -15.33
CA ILE A 173 1.23 -7.49 -15.54
C ILE A 173 1.57 -6.72 -14.26
N LEU A 174 0.57 -6.14 -13.59
CA LEU A 174 0.79 -5.40 -12.34
C LEU A 174 1.32 -6.27 -11.21
N GLY A 175 0.96 -7.56 -11.15
CA GLY A 175 1.56 -8.50 -10.22
C GLY A 175 3.08 -8.64 -10.42
N ILE A 176 3.50 -8.78 -11.68
CA ILE A 176 4.93 -8.87 -12.05
C ILE A 176 5.64 -7.54 -11.80
N VAL A 177 5.01 -6.42 -12.18
CA VAL A 177 5.54 -5.07 -11.95
C VAL A 177 5.71 -4.80 -10.45
N ALA A 178 4.72 -5.14 -9.63
CA ALA A 178 4.82 -4.97 -8.18
C ALA A 178 5.98 -5.79 -7.59
N MET A 179 6.15 -7.03 -8.04
CA MET A 179 7.27 -7.86 -7.61
C MET A 179 8.63 -7.24 -8.00
N ALA A 180 8.79 -6.78 -9.23
CA ALA A 180 10.00 -6.10 -9.69
C ALA A 180 10.23 -4.77 -8.95
N TRP A 181 9.18 -4.00 -8.71
CA TRP A 181 9.25 -2.72 -8.01
C TRP A 181 9.66 -2.87 -6.54
N MET A 182 9.35 -4.00 -5.89
CA MET A 182 9.85 -4.31 -4.56
C MET A 182 11.38 -4.32 -4.50
N TYR A 183 12.02 -4.83 -5.54
CA TYR A 183 13.49 -4.84 -5.65
C TYR A 183 14.08 -3.50 -6.12
N LEU A 184 13.30 -2.67 -6.78
CA LEU A 184 13.65 -1.27 -7.10
C LEU A 184 13.35 -0.30 -5.95
N THR A 185 12.79 -0.81 -4.87
CA THR A 185 12.60 -0.10 -3.60
C THR A 185 13.40 -0.86 -2.54
N PRO A 186 14.22 -0.22 -1.72
CA PRO A 186 15.08 -0.93 -0.75
C PRO A 186 14.25 -1.49 0.41
N VAL A 187 13.32 -2.45 0.13
CA VAL A 187 12.46 -3.08 1.13
C VAL A 187 13.22 -4.15 1.90
N VAL A 188 13.90 -5.05 1.18
CA VAL A 188 14.56 -6.23 1.76
C VAL A 188 16.06 -6.05 1.98
N TYR A 189 16.63 -4.93 1.57
CA TYR A 189 18.06 -4.62 1.70
C TYR A 189 18.27 -3.15 2.10
N SER A 190 19.48 -2.82 2.54
CA SER A 190 19.85 -1.45 2.88
C SER A 190 20.20 -0.65 1.63
N LYS A 191 19.76 0.61 1.59
CA LYS A 191 20.10 1.55 0.53
C LYS A 191 21.62 1.72 0.34
N SER A 192 22.42 1.45 1.39
CA SER A 192 23.89 1.49 1.36
C SER A 192 24.52 0.48 0.38
N ILE A 193 23.81 -0.58 -0.01
CA ILE A 193 24.28 -1.59 -0.97
C ILE A 193 24.13 -1.11 -2.41
N VAL A 194 23.30 -0.09 -2.63
CA VAL A 194 23.01 0.43 -3.98
C VAL A 194 24.22 1.25 -4.46
N PRO A 195 24.80 0.92 -5.63
CA PRO A 195 25.87 1.72 -6.20
C PRO A 195 25.45 3.17 -6.43
N GLU A 196 26.32 4.14 -6.15
CA GLU A 196 26.05 5.57 -6.24
C GLU A 196 25.42 5.99 -7.58
N LYS A 197 25.83 5.37 -8.67
CA LYS A 197 25.32 5.61 -10.02
C LYS A 197 23.79 5.44 -10.11
N TYR A 198 23.20 4.55 -9.33
CA TYR A 198 21.76 4.23 -9.38
C TYR A 198 20.95 4.94 -8.28
N LEU A 199 21.59 5.57 -7.29
CA LEU A 199 20.88 6.30 -6.22
C LEU A 199 19.89 7.35 -6.74
N PRO A 200 20.18 8.13 -7.81
CA PRO A 200 19.18 9.07 -8.35
C PRO A 200 17.89 8.40 -8.80
N LEU A 201 17.97 7.21 -9.40
CA LEU A 201 16.80 6.44 -9.82
C LEU A 201 15.96 5.97 -8.63
N PHE A 202 16.61 5.50 -7.57
CA PHE A 202 15.95 5.11 -6.34
C PHE A 202 15.28 6.29 -5.63
N ASN A 203 15.91 7.47 -5.67
CA ASN A 203 15.37 8.69 -5.08
C ASN A 203 14.20 9.29 -5.89
N LEU A 204 14.02 8.93 -7.16
CA LEU A 204 12.82 9.29 -7.91
C LEU A 204 11.60 8.48 -7.48
N ASN A 205 11.81 7.30 -6.91
CA ASN A 205 10.73 6.40 -6.49
C ASN A 205 10.09 6.90 -5.18
N PRO A 206 8.81 7.30 -5.15
CA PRO A 206 8.16 7.78 -3.93
C PRO A 206 8.16 6.75 -2.81
N MET A 207 8.02 5.45 -3.15
CA MET A 207 8.02 4.38 -2.16
C MET A 207 9.35 4.25 -1.43
N THR A 208 10.48 4.61 -2.06
CA THR A 208 11.78 4.64 -1.37
C THR A 208 11.75 5.60 -0.20
N HIS A 209 11.29 6.83 -0.42
CA HIS A 209 11.20 7.84 0.64
C HIS A 209 10.19 7.46 1.72
N ILE A 210 9.04 6.90 1.33
CA ILE A 210 8.01 6.45 2.28
C ILE A 210 8.58 5.35 3.19
N ILE A 211 9.23 4.35 2.63
CA ILE A 211 9.83 3.25 3.39
C ILE A 211 10.98 3.74 4.28
N ASP A 212 11.83 4.61 3.77
CA ASP A 212 12.88 5.25 4.56
C ASP A 212 12.28 6.01 5.76
N CYS A 213 11.19 6.75 5.58
CA CYS A 213 10.49 7.43 6.68
C CYS A 213 9.96 6.44 7.74
N TYR A 214 9.37 5.31 7.34
CA TYR A 214 8.95 4.29 8.31
C TYR A 214 10.12 3.70 9.09
N ARG A 215 11.25 3.43 8.43
CA ARG A 215 12.47 2.94 9.09
C ARG A 215 13.04 3.95 10.04
N THR A 216 13.17 5.21 9.63
CA THR A 216 13.67 6.28 10.49
C THR A 216 12.84 6.40 11.76
N VAL A 217 11.51 6.28 11.68
CA VAL A 217 10.62 6.37 12.85
C VAL A 217 10.70 5.13 13.73
N LEU A 218 10.56 3.94 13.17
CA LEU A 218 10.31 2.70 13.94
C LEU A 218 11.58 1.89 14.23
N TYR A 219 12.60 1.97 13.35
CA TYR A 219 13.83 1.24 13.50
C TYR A 219 14.96 2.14 14.07
N GLU A 220 15.19 3.33 13.48
CA GLU A 220 16.22 4.28 13.91
C GLU A 220 15.74 5.18 15.06
N LYS A 221 14.41 5.27 15.31
CA LYS A 221 13.79 6.06 16.39
C LYS A 221 14.08 7.56 16.28
N GLN A 222 14.11 8.05 15.06
CA GLN A 222 14.33 9.46 14.75
C GLN A 222 13.11 10.05 14.02
N VAL A 223 13.02 11.37 14.04
CA VAL A 223 12.00 12.07 13.23
C VAL A 223 12.43 12.02 11.77
N PRO A 224 11.54 11.66 10.85
CA PRO A 224 11.89 11.51 9.44
C PRO A 224 12.28 12.85 8.80
N ASP A 225 13.09 12.80 7.75
CA ASP A 225 13.42 13.98 6.96
C ASP A 225 12.17 14.55 6.29
N LEU A 226 11.88 15.80 6.63
CA LEU A 226 10.72 16.51 6.10
C LEU A 226 10.80 16.69 4.57
N THR A 227 12.00 16.86 4.02
CA THR A 227 12.21 17.04 2.58
C THR A 227 11.82 15.78 1.80
N ALA A 228 12.24 14.61 2.29
CA ALA A 228 11.90 13.32 1.71
C ALA A 228 10.38 13.06 1.77
N LEU A 229 9.75 13.40 2.90
CA LEU A 229 8.31 13.24 3.08
C LEU A 229 7.51 14.20 2.18
N LEU A 230 7.93 15.44 2.04
CA LEU A 230 7.30 16.43 1.16
C LEU A 230 7.44 16.03 -0.32
N TRP A 231 8.58 15.49 -0.73
CA TRP A 231 8.76 14.95 -2.07
C TRP A 231 7.80 13.81 -2.37
N ALA A 232 7.72 12.83 -1.46
CA ALA A 232 6.77 11.72 -1.58
C ALA A 232 5.31 12.20 -1.59
N ALA A 233 4.96 13.17 -0.74
CA ALA A 233 3.63 13.77 -0.70
C ALA A 233 3.29 14.50 -2.02
N GLY A 234 4.22 15.27 -2.57
CA GLY A 234 4.05 15.96 -3.85
C GLY A 234 3.76 14.99 -5.00
N LEU A 235 4.56 13.93 -5.10
CA LEU A 235 4.33 12.86 -6.08
C LEU A 235 3.02 12.11 -5.80
N GLY A 236 2.72 11.82 -4.52
CA GLY A 236 1.46 11.18 -4.14
C GLY A 236 0.25 11.99 -4.59
N VAL A 237 0.23 13.30 -4.34
CA VAL A 237 -0.84 14.20 -4.80
C VAL A 237 -0.90 14.27 -6.33
N PHE A 238 0.25 14.33 -7.00
CA PHE A 238 0.31 14.30 -8.46
C PHE A 238 -0.37 13.04 -9.02
N PHE A 239 0.00 11.85 -8.51
CA PHE A 239 -0.61 10.60 -8.97
C PHE A 239 -2.09 10.48 -8.58
N LEU A 240 -2.51 11.04 -7.45
CA LEU A 240 -3.93 11.08 -7.07
C LEU A 240 -4.74 11.93 -8.06
N VAL A 241 -4.28 13.14 -8.38
CA VAL A 241 -4.97 14.05 -9.32
C VAL A 241 -4.97 13.45 -10.73
N PHE A 242 -3.84 12.95 -11.17
CA PHE A 242 -3.71 12.28 -12.46
C PHE A 242 -4.57 11.02 -12.55
N GLY A 243 -4.58 10.20 -11.52
CA GLY A 243 -5.40 8.99 -11.42
C GLY A 243 -6.90 9.30 -11.43
N ALA A 244 -7.32 10.32 -10.67
CA ALA A 244 -8.69 10.78 -10.70
C ALA A 244 -9.10 11.33 -12.09
N PHE A 245 -8.21 12.04 -12.77
CA PHE A 245 -8.44 12.53 -14.14
C PHE A 245 -8.61 11.37 -15.14
N VAL A 246 -7.67 10.41 -15.13
CA VAL A 246 -7.73 9.22 -16.00
C VAL A 246 -8.99 8.41 -15.74
N PHE A 247 -9.29 8.15 -14.46
CA PHE A 247 -10.49 7.42 -14.06
C PHE A 247 -11.77 8.11 -14.53
N ASN A 248 -11.89 9.43 -14.31
CA ASN A 248 -13.06 10.21 -14.74
C ASN A 248 -13.27 10.19 -16.26
N LYS A 249 -12.18 10.20 -17.01
CA LYS A 249 -12.24 10.12 -18.47
C LYS A 249 -12.69 8.74 -18.95
N LEU A 250 -12.14 7.68 -18.39
CA LEU A 250 -12.38 6.30 -18.82
C LEU A 250 -13.71 5.74 -18.29
N GLN A 251 -14.16 6.12 -17.10
CA GLN A 251 -15.37 5.55 -16.49
C GLN A 251 -16.66 5.74 -17.33
N ARG A 252 -16.64 6.66 -18.30
CA ARG A 252 -17.83 6.95 -19.13
C ARG A 252 -18.31 5.73 -19.92
N HIS A 253 -17.39 4.90 -20.39
CA HIS A 253 -17.66 3.73 -21.23
C HIS A 253 -17.58 2.39 -20.46
N PHE A 254 -17.39 2.40 -19.12
CA PHE A 254 -17.28 1.15 -18.35
C PHE A 254 -18.49 0.21 -18.50
N ALA A 255 -19.69 0.77 -18.71
CA ALA A 255 -20.89 -0.06 -18.84
C ALA A 255 -20.93 -0.86 -20.15
N GLU A 256 -20.20 -0.38 -21.18
CA GLU A 256 -20.10 -1.02 -22.49
C GLU A 256 -19.00 -2.10 -22.50
N GLU A 257 -17.91 -1.89 -21.72
CA GLU A 257 -16.74 -2.77 -21.69
C GLU A 257 -16.83 -3.91 -20.66
N LEU A 258 -17.71 -3.80 -19.69
CA LEU A 258 -17.94 -4.78 -18.64
C LEU A 258 -18.96 -5.85 -19.04
#